data_37d1d9515df0deef96d77f1ac46bf314
#
_entry.id   37d1d9515df0deef96d77f1ac46bf314
#
_cell.length_a   1.000
_cell.length_b   1.000
_cell.length_c   1.000
_cell.angle_alpha   90.00
_cell.angle_beta   90.00
_cell.angle_gamma   90.00
#
_symmetry.space_group_name_H-M   'P 1'
#
loop_
_entity.id
_entity.type
_entity.pdbx_description
1 polymer ?
#
loop_
_entity_poly.entity_id
_entity_poly.type
_entity_poly.pdbx_seq_one_letter_code
_entity_poly.pdbx_strand_id
1 'polypeptide(L)'
;HAIILDLNEEKGKAAAAELGNASFYSVNLGDHENIRSTMNKVLADFKRVDVLFNVAGIISTKKFEDIDDAEWEKVIRINLTGTYTMCNAIYPYFIKMGGGRIVNVSSVAGKIGGGLLGTAAYATSKAGVNGLTKAIAKEGGRYHINCNAVCPSFTHTPMTKSLAEDQEKNAKVIAMIPLGRPAEPYEPAQMILFFASDAASFVNGEIGDCDGGIVMD
;
A
#
# COMPACT_ATOMS: atom_id res chain seq x y z
N HIS A 1 -2.16 12.86 -15.11
CA HIS A 1 -3.53 12.51 -14.74
C HIS A 1 -3.54 11.44 -13.67
N ALA A 2 -4.30 11.65 -12.58
CA ALA A 2 -4.45 10.68 -11.51
C ALA A 2 -5.75 9.87 -11.71
N ILE A 3 -5.68 8.55 -11.47
CA ILE A 3 -6.85 7.67 -11.45
C ILE A 3 -7.02 7.18 -10.03
N ILE A 4 -8.05 7.65 -9.35
CA ILE A 4 -8.34 7.33 -7.95
C ILE A 4 -9.26 6.12 -7.91
N LEU A 5 -8.82 5.09 -7.19
CA LEU A 5 -9.55 3.85 -6.97
C LEU A 5 -9.82 3.71 -5.46
N ASP A 6 -11.07 3.80 -5.03
CA ASP A 6 -11.44 3.70 -3.62
C ASP A 6 -12.84 3.10 -3.47
N LEU A 7 -13.10 2.47 -2.32
CA LEU A 7 -14.43 1.99 -1.95
C LEU A 7 -15.38 3.14 -1.60
N ASN A 8 -14.85 4.22 -1.03
CA ASN A 8 -15.61 5.39 -0.60
C ASN A 8 -15.81 6.36 -1.78
N GLU A 9 -16.96 6.26 -2.44
CA GLU A 9 -17.29 7.10 -3.60
C GLU A 9 -17.29 8.59 -3.30
N GLU A 10 -17.82 9.00 -2.15
CA GLU A 10 -17.92 10.42 -1.79
C GLU A 10 -16.52 11.03 -1.67
N LYS A 11 -15.65 10.40 -0.86
CA LYS A 11 -14.27 10.87 -0.66
C LYS A 11 -13.44 10.79 -1.94
N GLY A 12 -13.59 9.70 -2.70
CA GLY A 12 -12.85 9.53 -3.94
C GLY A 12 -13.25 10.56 -5.01
N LYS A 13 -14.54 10.86 -5.16
CA LYS A 13 -15.02 11.91 -6.06
C LYS A 13 -14.59 13.31 -5.60
N ALA A 14 -14.62 13.58 -4.29
CA ALA A 14 -14.14 14.85 -3.73
C ALA A 14 -12.64 15.05 -4.00
N ALA A 15 -11.82 14.03 -3.76
CA ALA A 15 -10.39 14.07 -4.05
C ALA A 15 -10.10 14.27 -5.54
N ALA A 16 -10.84 13.60 -6.42
CA ALA A 16 -10.69 13.80 -7.86
C ALA A 16 -11.04 15.23 -8.30
N ALA A 17 -12.08 15.81 -7.71
CA ALA A 17 -12.48 17.18 -7.98
C ALA A 17 -11.44 18.20 -7.47
N GLU A 18 -10.88 17.99 -6.28
CA GLU A 18 -9.82 18.82 -5.70
C GLU A 18 -8.56 18.82 -6.55
N LEU A 19 -8.14 17.66 -7.05
CA LEU A 19 -6.98 17.54 -7.92
C LEU A 19 -7.20 18.13 -9.33
N GLY A 20 -8.43 18.25 -9.78
CA GLY A 20 -8.80 18.82 -11.08
C GLY A 20 -8.40 17.96 -12.28
N ASN A 21 -7.22 17.36 -12.28
CA ASN A 21 -6.76 16.44 -13.33
C ASN A 21 -6.77 15.00 -12.83
N ALA A 22 -7.96 14.50 -12.44
CA ALA A 22 -8.14 13.16 -11.90
C ALA A 22 -9.49 12.55 -12.33
N SER A 23 -9.56 11.22 -12.27
CA SER A 23 -10.79 10.44 -12.46
C SER A 23 -10.98 9.49 -11.29
N PHE A 24 -12.22 9.17 -10.96
CA PHE A 24 -12.58 8.27 -9.87
C PHE A 24 -13.30 7.02 -10.40
N TYR A 25 -12.93 5.86 -9.85
CA TYR A 25 -13.62 4.59 -10.04
C TYR A 25 -13.80 3.93 -8.67
N SER A 26 -15.01 3.43 -8.41
CA SER A 26 -15.29 2.65 -7.21
C SER A 26 -14.67 1.26 -7.32
N VAL A 27 -13.91 0.84 -6.30
CA VAL A 27 -13.32 -0.49 -6.23
C VAL A 27 -13.36 -1.04 -4.81
N ASN A 28 -13.75 -2.32 -4.68
CA ASN A 28 -13.70 -3.07 -3.43
C ASN A 28 -12.57 -4.08 -3.48
N LEU A 29 -11.49 -3.85 -2.70
CA LEU A 29 -10.35 -4.76 -2.64
C LEU A 29 -10.68 -6.13 -2.03
N GLY A 30 -11.80 -6.28 -1.34
CA GLY A 30 -12.31 -7.57 -0.87
C GLY A 30 -13.05 -8.38 -1.93
N ASP A 31 -13.32 -7.81 -3.11
CA ASP A 31 -14.01 -8.43 -4.23
C ASP A 31 -13.09 -8.48 -5.47
N HIS A 32 -12.53 -9.67 -5.72
CA HIS A 32 -11.54 -9.84 -6.78
C HIS A 32 -12.14 -9.70 -8.20
N GLU A 33 -13.41 -10.01 -8.38
CA GLU A 33 -14.09 -9.82 -9.67
C GLU A 33 -14.35 -8.34 -9.92
N ASN A 34 -14.75 -7.61 -8.88
CA ASN A 34 -14.89 -6.15 -8.94
C ASN A 34 -13.55 -5.48 -9.26
N ILE A 35 -12.43 -5.91 -8.64
CA ILE A 35 -11.09 -5.40 -8.99
C ILE A 35 -10.82 -5.60 -10.48
N ARG A 36 -10.97 -6.82 -11.00
CA ARG A 36 -10.66 -7.14 -12.40
C ARG A 36 -11.53 -6.36 -13.37
N SER A 37 -12.84 -6.28 -13.11
CA SER A 37 -13.77 -5.51 -13.95
C SER A 37 -13.46 -4.01 -13.94
N THR A 38 -13.15 -3.44 -12.76
CA THR A 38 -12.76 -2.04 -12.64
C THR A 38 -11.44 -1.76 -13.37
N MET A 39 -10.43 -2.61 -13.20
CA MET A 39 -9.15 -2.45 -13.90
C MET A 39 -9.30 -2.55 -15.42
N ASN A 40 -10.11 -3.50 -15.92
CA ASN A 40 -10.39 -3.58 -17.35
C ASN A 40 -11.05 -2.30 -17.88
N LYS A 41 -11.97 -1.71 -17.11
CA LYS A 41 -12.59 -0.43 -17.46
C LYS A 41 -11.57 0.70 -17.49
N VAL A 42 -10.73 0.83 -16.46
CA VAL A 42 -9.65 1.84 -16.41
C VAL A 42 -8.74 1.70 -17.62
N LEU A 43 -8.28 0.48 -17.93
CA LEU A 43 -7.37 0.24 -19.05
C LEU A 43 -8.02 0.45 -20.44
N ALA A 44 -9.36 0.42 -20.51
CA ALA A 44 -10.09 0.77 -21.72
C ALA A 44 -10.31 2.28 -21.89
N ASP A 45 -10.56 2.98 -20.77
CA ASP A 45 -10.86 4.40 -20.75
C ASP A 45 -9.61 5.28 -20.94
N PHE A 46 -8.42 4.78 -20.57
CA PHE A 46 -7.16 5.53 -20.67
C PHE A 46 -6.21 4.93 -21.71
N LYS A 47 -5.65 5.80 -22.55
CA LYS A 47 -4.67 5.38 -23.57
C LYS A 47 -3.38 4.84 -22.97
N ARG A 48 -3.02 5.31 -21.77
CA ARG A 48 -1.78 4.95 -21.07
C ARG A 48 -1.96 5.01 -19.56
N VAL A 49 -1.47 3.98 -18.88
CA VAL A 49 -1.30 3.91 -17.43
C VAL A 49 0.15 3.53 -17.18
N ASP A 50 0.87 4.36 -16.43
CA ASP A 50 2.31 4.21 -16.23
C ASP A 50 2.66 3.58 -14.88
N VAL A 51 1.83 3.86 -13.86
CA VAL A 51 2.12 3.49 -12.47
C VAL A 51 0.87 2.97 -11.78
N LEU A 52 1.03 1.91 -11.02
CA LEU A 52 0.05 1.42 -10.05
C LEU A 52 0.56 1.70 -8.63
N PHE A 53 -0.23 2.42 -7.83
CA PHE A 53 -0.01 2.61 -6.40
C PHE A 53 -1.03 1.77 -5.61
N ASN A 54 -0.56 0.81 -4.82
CA ASN A 54 -1.39 0.05 -3.90
C ASN A 54 -1.23 0.60 -2.49
N VAL A 55 -2.08 1.56 -2.12
CA VAL A 55 -2.02 2.27 -0.83
C VAL A 55 -3.07 1.77 0.15
N ALA A 56 -4.25 1.40 -0.35
CA ALA A 56 -5.38 1.02 0.48
C ALA A 56 -5.14 -0.26 1.28
N GLY A 57 -5.72 -0.30 2.47
CA GLY A 57 -5.66 -1.46 3.35
C GLY A 57 -6.45 -1.22 4.64
N ILE A 58 -6.62 -2.27 5.41
CA ILE A 58 -7.26 -2.25 6.73
C ILE A 58 -6.28 -2.74 7.78
N ILE A 59 -6.50 -2.31 9.03
CA ILE A 59 -5.70 -2.75 10.18
C ILE A 59 -6.51 -3.72 11.03
N SER A 60 -5.84 -4.70 11.63
CA SER A 60 -6.33 -5.50 12.75
C SER A 60 -5.51 -5.20 13.99
N THR A 61 -6.19 -4.95 15.10
CA THR A 61 -5.59 -4.64 16.40
C THR A 61 -5.93 -5.68 17.47
N LYS A 62 -6.69 -6.74 17.11
CA LYS A 62 -6.99 -7.85 18.01
C LYS A 62 -5.71 -8.58 18.40
N LYS A 63 -5.58 -9.01 19.64
CA LYS A 63 -4.49 -9.88 20.07
C LYS A 63 -4.57 -11.23 19.38
N PHE A 64 -3.46 -11.95 19.31
CA PHE A 64 -3.38 -13.21 18.58
C PHE A 64 -4.45 -14.23 19.03
N GLU A 65 -4.66 -14.34 20.34
CA GLU A 65 -5.66 -15.22 20.95
C GLU A 65 -7.12 -14.84 20.64
N ASP A 66 -7.37 -13.59 20.23
CA ASP A 66 -8.71 -13.04 19.97
C ASP A 66 -9.02 -12.94 18.45
N ILE A 67 -8.05 -13.27 17.58
CA ILE A 67 -8.25 -13.24 16.13
C ILE A 67 -9.03 -14.50 15.73
N ASP A 68 -10.27 -14.31 15.27
CA ASP A 68 -11.06 -15.35 14.65
C ASP A 68 -10.75 -15.50 13.14
N ASP A 69 -11.20 -16.60 12.55
CA ASP A 69 -10.98 -16.91 11.13
C ASP A 69 -11.54 -15.81 10.22
N ALA A 70 -12.67 -15.22 10.58
CA ALA A 70 -13.31 -14.17 9.78
C ALA A 70 -12.47 -12.87 9.74
N GLU A 71 -11.92 -12.47 10.87
CA GLU A 71 -11.00 -11.33 10.95
C GLU A 71 -9.71 -11.60 10.17
N TRP A 72 -9.13 -12.79 10.36
CA TRP A 72 -7.95 -13.23 9.62
C TRP A 72 -8.18 -13.18 8.11
N GLU A 73 -9.21 -13.86 7.63
CA GLU A 73 -9.53 -13.94 6.22
C GLU A 73 -9.81 -12.56 5.61
N LYS A 74 -10.54 -11.70 6.34
CA LYS A 74 -10.84 -10.33 5.91
C LYS A 74 -9.57 -9.52 5.68
N VAL A 75 -8.64 -9.55 6.65
CA VAL A 75 -7.40 -8.78 6.55
C VAL A 75 -6.50 -9.30 5.42
N ILE A 76 -6.32 -10.61 5.32
CA ILE A 76 -5.55 -11.22 4.23
C ILE A 76 -6.20 -10.95 2.87
N ARG A 77 -7.50 -11.10 2.77
CA ARG A 77 -8.27 -10.87 1.54
C ARG A 77 -8.09 -9.45 1.01
N ILE A 78 -8.21 -8.43 1.88
CA ILE A 78 -8.11 -7.03 1.46
C ILE A 78 -6.66 -6.62 1.24
N ASN A 79 -5.79 -6.84 2.24
CA ASN A 79 -4.44 -6.26 2.22
C ASN A 79 -3.49 -7.00 1.28
N LEU A 80 -3.57 -8.33 1.22
CA LEU A 80 -2.64 -9.15 0.44
C LEU A 80 -3.26 -9.61 -0.87
N THR A 81 -4.40 -10.31 -0.81
CA THR A 81 -5.00 -10.86 -2.03
C THR A 81 -5.54 -9.75 -2.94
N GLY A 82 -6.11 -8.67 -2.36
CA GLY A 82 -6.53 -7.49 -3.11
C GLY A 82 -5.35 -6.83 -3.82
N THR A 83 -4.24 -6.60 -3.11
CA THR A 83 -2.99 -6.06 -3.70
C THR A 83 -2.46 -6.97 -4.83
N TYR A 84 -2.43 -8.29 -4.60
CA TYR A 84 -2.08 -9.27 -5.63
C TYR A 84 -2.99 -9.13 -6.85
N THR A 85 -4.31 -9.05 -6.64
CA THR A 85 -5.28 -8.99 -7.75
C THR A 85 -5.12 -7.70 -8.57
N MET A 86 -4.87 -6.56 -7.92
CA MET A 86 -4.55 -5.28 -8.59
C MET A 86 -3.30 -5.41 -9.44
N CYS A 87 -2.20 -5.92 -8.87
CA CYS A 87 -0.95 -6.13 -9.59
C CYS A 87 -1.13 -7.09 -10.77
N ASN A 88 -1.82 -8.23 -10.54
CA ASN A 88 -2.06 -9.23 -11.57
C ASN A 88 -2.93 -8.72 -12.72
N ALA A 89 -3.90 -7.85 -12.43
CA ALA A 89 -4.77 -7.27 -13.46
C ALA A 89 -4.02 -6.30 -14.39
N ILE A 90 -3.06 -5.52 -13.88
CA ILE A 90 -2.31 -4.55 -14.69
C ILE A 90 -1.06 -5.16 -15.36
N TYR A 91 -0.52 -6.23 -14.81
CA TYR A 91 0.76 -6.80 -15.23
C TYR A 91 0.85 -7.15 -16.74
N PRO A 92 -0.17 -7.82 -17.36
CA PRO A 92 -0.17 -8.07 -18.80
C PRO A 92 -0.19 -6.79 -19.63
N TYR A 93 -0.85 -5.75 -19.14
CA TYR A 93 -0.88 -4.44 -19.79
C TYR A 93 0.53 -3.82 -19.77
N PHE A 94 1.24 -3.83 -18.66
CA PHE A 94 2.61 -3.32 -18.59
C PHE A 94 3.57 -4.08 -19.49
N ILE A 95 3.44 -5.41 -19.61
CA ILE A 95 4.20 -6.20 -20.59
C ILE A 95 3.95 -5.67 -22.03
N LYS A 96 2.68 -5.49 -22.39
CA LYS A 96 2.29 -4.99 -23.71
C LYS A 96 2.79 -3.58 -23.99
N MET A 97 2.84 -2.72 -22.97
CA MET A 97 3.31 -1.33 -23.07
C MET A 97 4.84 -1.20 -23.02
N GLY A 98 5.57 -2.29 -22.79
CA GLY A 98 7.03 -2.31 -22.72
C GLY A 98 7.59 -1.80 -21.39
N GLY A 99 6.80 -1.79 -20.32
CA GLY A 99 7.22 -1.43 -18.98
C GLY A 99 6.12 -0.78 -18.16
N GLY A 100 6.41 -0.58 -16.88
CA GLY A 100 5.51 0.08 -15.91
C GLY A 100 6.11 0.07 -14.51
N ARG A 101 5.46 0.74 -13.58
CA ARG A 101 5.89 0.78 -12.18
C ARG A 101 4.77 0.38 -11.24
N ILE A 102 5.12 -0.39 -10.23
CA ILE A 102 4.22 -0.79 -9.14
C ILE A 102 4.86 -0.34 -7.84
N VAL A 103 4.13 0.42 -7.04
CA VAL A 103 4.56 0.81 -5.70
C VAL A 103 3.51 0.35 -4.69
N ASN A 104 3.91 -0.57 -3.84
CA ASN A 104 3.06 -1.11 -2.79
C ASN A 104 3.31 -0.39 -1.46
N VAL A 105 2.26 -0.13 -0.70
CA VAL A 105 2.40 0.35 0.68
C VAL A 105 2.28 -0.83 1.63
N SER A 106 3.42 -1.22 2.18
CA SER A 106 3.53 -2.22 3.23
C SER A 106 3.40 -1.57 4.62
N SER A 107 4.24 -1.94 5.55
CA SER A 107 4.35 -1.37 6.90
C SER A 107 5.61 -1.92 7.56
N VAL A 108 6.17 -1.19 8.53
CA VAL A 108 7.16 -1.75 9.47
C VAL A 108 6.63 -3.01 10.16
N ALA A 109 5.32 -3.10 10.39
CA ALA A 109 4.69 -4.31 10.95
C ALA A 109 4.98 -5.57 10.12
N GLY A 110 5.12 -5.45 8.80
CA GLY A 110 5.49 -6.55 7.92
C GLY A 110 6.96 -6.98 8.03
N LYS A 111 7.81 -6.19 8.69
CA LYS A 111 9.23 -6.51 8.96
C LYS A 111 9.43 -7.03 10.39
N ILE A 112 8.81 -6.37 11.38
CA ILE A 112 9.04 -6.66 12.81
C ILE A 112 7.95 -7.52 13.47
N GLY A 113 6.90 -7.91 12.73
CA GLY A 113 5.82 -8.74 13.26
C GLY A 113 4.69 -7.98 13.98
N GLY A 114 4.63 -6.66 13.85
CA GLY A 114 3.62 -5.81 14.50
C GLY A 114 4.14 -5.12 15.77
N GLY A 115 3.24 -4.86 16.73
CA GLY A 115 3.61 -4.32 18.04
C GLY A 115 3.41 -2.83 18.24
N LEU A 116 3.25 -2.03 17.17
CA LEU A 116 2.87 -0.61 17.31
C LEU A 116 1.34 -0.47 17.46
N LEU A 117 0.62 -0.78 16.40
CA LEU A 117 -0.83 -0.77 16.37
C LEU A 117 -1.37 -2.06 15.73
N GLY A 118 -0.82 -2.46 14.58
CA GLY A 118 -1.19 -3.67 13.87
C GLY A 118 -0.67 -4.93 14.55
N THR A 119 -1.50 -5.97 14.54
CA THR A 119 -1.20 -7.27 15.16
C THR A 119 -0.99 -8.37 14.13
N ALA A 120 -1.01 -9.64 14.52
CA ALA A 120 -0.59 -10.77 13.71
C ALA A 120 -1.20 -10.82 12.30
N ALA A 121 -2.52 -10.68 12.15
CA ALA A 121 -3.17 -10.72 10.84
C ALA A 121 -2.67 -9.58 9.92
N TYR A 122 -2.58 -8.36 10.48
CA TYR A 122 -2.06 -7.21 9.75
C TYR A 122 -0.60 -7.38 9.38
N ALA A 123 0.25 -7.73 10.36
CA ALA A 123 1.68 -7.93 10.14
C ALA A 123 1.95 -9.01 9.08
N THR A 124 1.25 -10.15 9.16
CA THR A 124 1.34 -11.22 8.16
C THR A 124 0.93 -10.73 6.77
N SER A 125 -0.18 -9.97 6.67
CA SER A 125 -0.61 -9.43 5.37
C SER A 125 0.44 -8.51 4.75
N LYS A 126 1.09 -7.66 5.55
CA LYS A 126 2.12 -6.72 5.10
C LYS A 126 3.46 -7.42 4.80
N ALA A 127 3.84 -8.46 5.55
CA ALA A 127 4.96 -9.33 5.20
C ALA A 127 4.72 -10.05 3.87
N GLY A 128 3.48 -10.50 3.62
CA GLY A 128 3.07 -11.06 2.33
C GLY A 128 3.21 -10.07 1.18
N VAL A 129 2.86 -8.80 1.39
CA VAL A 129 3.06 -7.72 0.39
C VAL A 129 4.54 -7.52 0.09
N ASN A 130 5.43 -7.61 1.09
CA ASN A 130 6.88 -7.53 0.87
C ASN A 130 7.37 -8.68 -0.03
N GLY A 131 6.93 -9.91 0.25
CA GLY A 131 7.24 -11.08 -0.58
C GLY A 131 6.70 -10.96 -2.00
N LEU A 132 5.44 -10.53 -2.15
CA LEU A 132 4.79 -10.27 -3.44
C LEU A 132 5.56 -9.22 -4.26
N THR A 133 5.99 -8.12 -3.62
CA THR A 133 6.78 -7.07 -4.26
C THR A 133 8.07 -7.61 -4.86
N LYS A 134 8.84 -8.40 -4.09
CA LYS A 134 10.09 -9.03 -4.55
C LYS A 134 9.85 -10.02 -5.70
N ALA A 135 8.77 -10.81 -5.63
CA ALA A 135 8.42 -11.76 -6.67
C ALA A 135 8.09 -11.04 -8.00
N ILE A 136 7.23 -10.01 -7.94
CA ILE A 136 6.87 -9.21 -9.13
C ILE A 136 8.10 -8.53 -9.72
N ALA A 137 8.97 -7.94 -8.88
CA ALA A 137 10.20 -7.30 -9.32
C ALA A 137 11.11 -8.28 -10.08
N LYS A 138 11.25 -9.50 -9.56
CA LYS A 138 12.10 -10.53 -10.15
C LYS A 138 11.58 -11.02 -11.49
N GLU A 139 10.28 -11.28 -11.58
CA GLU A 139 9.64 -11.77 -12.80
C GLU A 139 9.44 -10.66 -13.84
N GLY A 140 9.15 -9.43 -13.37
CA GLY A 140 8.82 -8.28 -14.21
C GLY A 140 10.02 -7.56 -14.81
N GLY A 141 11.21 -7.69 -14.21
CA GLY A 141 12.39 -6.95 -14.64
C GLY A 141 12.74 -7.10 -16.12
N ARG A 142 12.61 -8.31 -16.68
CA ARG A 142 12.81 -8.57 -18.13
C ARG A 142 11.81 -7.83 -19.03
N TYR A 143 10.72 -7.34 -18.49
CA TYR A 143 9.69 -6.58 -19.19
C TYR A 143 9.75 -5.07 -18.85
N HIS A 144 10.81 -4.63 -18.18
CA HIS A 144 10.96 -3.25 -17.69
C HIS A 144 9.86 -2.85 -16.69
N ILE A 145 9.37 -3.80 -15.89
CA ILE A 145 8.42 -3.55 -14.81
C ILE A 145 9.21 -3.49 -13.51
N ASN A 146 9.22 -2.30 -12.87
CA ASN A 146 9.76 -2.13 -11.53
C ASN A 146 8.63 -2.28 -10.49
N CYS A 147 8.92 -3.02 -9.42
CA CYS A 147 8.01 -3.18 -8.30
C CYS A 147 8.75 -2.97 -6.99
N ASN A 148 8.34 -1.96 -6.21
CA ASN A 148 8.94 -1.62 -4.93
C ASN A 148 7.86 -1.44 -3.86
N ALA A 149 8.23 -1.49 -2.58
CA ALA A 149 7.32 -1.21 -1.47
C ALA A 149 7.89 -0.16 -0.53
N VAL A 150 7.00 0.62 0.06
CA VAL A 150 7.29 1.53 1.17
C VAL A 150 6.72 0.94 2.45
N CYS A 151 7.51 0.96 3.52
CA CYS A 151 7.14 0.52 4.86
C CYS A 151 7.05 1.72 5.82
N PRO A 152 5.90 2.39 5.89
CA PRO A 152 5.71 3.43 6.89
C PRO A 152 5.60 2.85 8.31
N SER A 153 5.99 3.66 9.30
CA SER A 153 5.65 3.44 10.71
C SER A 153 4.39 4.23 11.10
N PHE A 154 4.35 4.72 12.34
CA PHE A 154 3.29 5.56 12.82
C PHE A 154 3.23 6.87 12.02
N THR A 155 2.15 7.01 11.24
CA THR A 155 1.86 8.17 10.40
C THR A 155 0.51 8.76 10.82
N HIS A 156 0.40 10.07 10.91
CA HIS A 156 -0.85 10.76 11.24
C HIS A 156 -1.90 10.57 10.14
N THR A 157 -2.81 9.62 10.32
CA THR A 157 -3.88 9.30 9.38
C THR A 157 -5.16 8.95 10.13
N PRO A 158 -6.32 8.92 9.48
CA PRO A 158 -7.55 8.42 10.10
C PRO A 158 -7.41 7.00 10.68
N MET A 159 -6.59 6.15 10.07
CA MET A 159 -6.33 4.77 10.54
C MET A 159 -5.65 4.74 11.91
N THR A 160 -4.82 5.72 12.21
CA THR A 160 -4.01 5.80 13.45
C THR A 160 -4.57 6.78 14.48
N LYS A 161 -5.75 7.34 14.23
CA LYS A 161 -6.37 8.35 15.08
C LYS A 161 -6.54 7.87 16.53
N SER A 162 -7.02 6.65 16.75
CA SER A 162 -7.20 6.08 18.07
C SER A 162 -5.89 5.94 18.86
N LEU A 163 -4.78 5.69 18.17
CA LEU A 163 -3.44 5.67 18.77
C LEU A 163 -2.98 7.08 19.12
N ALA A 164 -3.21 8.04 18.23
CA ALA A 164 -2.82 9.44 18.46
C ALA A 164 -3.56 10.07 19.65
N GLU A 165 -4.82 9.68 19.89
CA GLU A 165 -5.66 10.18 20.98
C GLU A 165 -5.38 9.49 22.34
N ASP A 166 -4.79 8.30 22.35
CA ASP A 166 -4.38 7.58 23.57
C ASP A 166 -2.98 8.02 23.99
N GLN A 167 -2.90 8.94 24.95
CA GLN A 167 -1.62 9.56 25.37
C GLN A 167 -0.57 8.54 25.81
N GLU A 168 -0.96 7.48 26.53
CA GLU A 168 -0.02 6.48 27.03
C GLU A 168 0.54 5.62 25.88
N LYS A 169 -0.34 5.11 25.02
CA LYS A 169 0.08 4.33 23.84
C LYS A 169 0.87 5.19 22.86
N ASN A 170 0.44 6.43 22.62
CA ASN A 170 1.13 7.37 21.77
C ASN A 170 2.56 7.59 22.24
N ALA A 171 2.76 7.91 23.52
CA ALA A 171 4.09 8.11 24.09
C ALA A 171 4.99 6.86 23.94
N LYS A 172 4.43 5.65 24.18
CA LYS A 172 5.17 4.39 24.00
C LYS A 172 5.61 4.19 22.56
N VAL A 173 4.72 4.46 21.60
CA VAL A 173 5.03 4.31 20.18
C VAL A 173 6.05 5.35 19.73
N ILE A 174 5.90 6.61 20.13
CA ILE A 174 6.87 7.67 19.81
C ILE A 174 8.28 7.33 20.37
N ALA A 175 8.33 6.77 21.58
CA ALA A 175 9.61 6.36 22.17
C ALA A 175 10.34 5.26 21.38
N MET A 176 9.64 4.51 20.53
CA MET A 176 10.24 3.51 19.62
C MET A 176 10.78 4.13 18.34
N ILE A 177 10.43 5.38 18.02
CA ILE A 177 10.82 6.08 16.81
C ILE A 177 12.05 6.94 17.11
N PRO A 178 13.24 6.65 16.58
CA PRO A 178 14.44 7.46 16.84
C PRO A 178 14.30 8.95 16.51
N LEU A 179 13.51 9.30 15.46
CA LEU A 179 13.20 10.70 15.16
C LEU A 179 12.26 11.37 16.16
N GLY A 180 11.70 10.64 17.16
CA GLY A 180 10.93 11.16 18.28
C GLY A 180 9.55 11.73 17.92
N ARG A 181 9.02 11.42 16.75
CA ARG A 181 7.70 11.89 16.28
C ARG A 181 7.07 10.93 15.29
N PRO A 182 5.75 10.96 15.11
CA PRO A 182 5.10 10.32 13.98
C PRO A 182 5.48 11.00 12.66
N ALA A 183 5.26 10.30 11.55
CA ALA A 183 5.37 10.88 10.22
C ALA A 183 4.09 11.65 9.87
N GLU A 184 4.23 12.69 9.06
CA GLU A 184 3.12 13.30 8.37
C GLU A 184 2.83 12.54 7.05
N PRO A 185 1.58 12.49 6.55
CA PRO A 185 1.21 11.69 5.38
C PRO A 185 2.04 11.97 4.12
N TYR A 186 2.51 13.20 3.95
CA TYR A 186 3.32 13.57 2.80
C TYR A 186 4.73 12.94 2.83
N GLU A 187 5.27 12.58 4.01
CA GLU A 187 6.62 12.03 4.14
C GLU A 187 6.74 10.63 3.47
N PRO A 188 5.90 9.63 3.82
CA PRO A 188 5.91 8.39 3.05
C PRO A 188 5.46 8.57 1.60
N ALA A 189 4.59 9.56 1.29
CA ALA A 189 4.20 9.85 -0.08
C ALA A 189 5.38 10.29 -0.95
N GLN A 190 6.37 11.02 -0.41
CA GLN A 190 7.58 11.38 -1.16
C GLN A 190 8.39 10.14 -1.57
N MET A 191 8.52 9.15 -0.69
CA MET A 191 9.21 7.91 -1.02
C MET A 191 8.43 7.08 -2.05
N ILE A 192 7.10 7.05 -1.95
CA ILE A 192 6.23 6.44 -2.95
C ILE A 192 6.44 7.10 -4.32
N LEU A 193 6.47 8.43 -4.38
CA LEU A 193 6.73 9.19 -5.60
C LEU A 193 8.13 8.95 -6.15
N PHE A 194 9.15 8.86 -5.30
CA PHE A 194 10.50 8.50 -5.71
C PHE A 194 10.50 7.14 -6.44
N PHE A 195 9.92 6.09 -5.86
CA PHE A 195 9.84 4.77 -6.51
C PHE A 195 9.04 4.76 -7.81
N ALA A 196 8.11 5.69 -7.97
CA ALA A 196 7.33 5.87 -9.20
C ALA A 196 8.05 6.69 -10.27
N SER A 197 9.14 7.37 -9.94
CA SER A 197 9.85 8.30 -10.82
C SER A 197 11.00 7.64 -11.59
N ASP A 198 11.53 8.34 -12.60
CA ASP A 198 12.72 7.90 -13.35
C ASP A 198 13.99 7.89 -12.49
N ALA A 199 14.01 8.64 -11.38
CA ALA A 199 15.11 8.61 -10.41
C ALA A 199 15.30 7.21 -9.78
N ALA A 200 14.24 6.39 -9.72
CA ALA A 200 14.28 5.02 -9.23
C ALA A 200 14.37 3.96 -10.34
N SER A 201 14.81 4.34 -11.55
CA SER A 201 14.82 3.43 -12.71
C SER A 201 15.66 2.16 -12.52
N PHE A 202 16.66 2.19 -11.63
CA PHE A 202 17.49 1.02 -11.29
C PHE A 202 17.17 0.44 -9.91
N VAL A 203 16.08 0.90 -9.25
CA VAL A 203 15.58 0.37 -7.98
C VAL A 203 14.45 -0.60 -8.26
N ASN A 204 14.63 -1.87 -7.91
CA ASN A 204 13.65 -2.92 -8.20
C ASN A 204 13.65 -4.01 -7.13
N GLY A 205 12.50 -4.27 -6.52
CA GLY A 205 12.34 -5.21 -5.42
C GLY A 205 12.71 -4.65 -4.05
N GLU A 206 12.88 -3.33 -3.95
CA GLU A 206 13.21 -2.65 -2.69
C GLU A 206 12.00 -2.64 -1.74
N ILE A 207 12.29 -2.87 -0.47
CA ILE A 207 11.33 -2.76 0.64
C ILE A 207 11.84 -1.65 1.55
N GLY A 208 11.62 -0.42 1.10
CA GLY A 208 12.21 0.76 1.71
C GLY A 208 11.46 1.25 2.94
N ASP A 209 12.19 1.58 4.00
CA ASP A 209 11.64 2.06 5.25
C ASP A 209 11.43 3.58 5.24
N CYS A 210 10.24 4.01 5.61
CA CYS A 210 9.89 5.40 5.90
C CYS A 210 9.31 5.46 7.30
N ASP A 211 10.13 5.22 8.31
CA ASP A 211 9.72 4.80 9.65
C ASP A 211 10.34 5.59 10.80
N GLY A 212 11.19 6.56 10.49
CA GLY A 212 11.87 7.37 11.49
C GLY A 212 13.00 6.63 12.22
N GLY A 213 13.47 5.50 11.66
CA GLY A 213 14.61 4.72 12.16
C GLY A 213 14.23 3.56 13.07
N ILE A 214 12.98 3.09 13.04
CA ILE A 214 12.54 1.90 13.82
C ILE A 214 13.25 0.64 13.32
N VAL A 215 13.32 0.47 12.01
CA VAL A 215 14.00 -0.65 11.35
C VAL A 215 15.27 -0.12 10.69
N MET A 216 16.39 -0.81 10.90
CA MET A 216 17.69 -0.49 10.32
C MET A 216 18.30 -1.79 9.82
N ASP A 217 17.94 -2.20 8.58
CA ASP A 217 18.40 -3.42 7.89
C ASP A 217 19.23 -3.13 6.63
#